data_c7330564b445ec062517a337100dd0c7
#
_entry.id   c7330564b445ec062517a337100dd0c7
#
_cell.length_a   1.000
_cell.length_b   1.000
_cell.length_c   1.000
_cell.angle_alpha   90.00
_cell.angle_beta   90.00
_cell.angle_gamma   90.00
#
_symmetry.space_group_name_H-M   'P 1'
#
loop_
_entity.id
_entity.type
_entity.pdbx_description
1 polymer ?
#
loop_
_entity_poly.entity_id
_entity_poly.type
_entity_poly.pdbx_seq_one_letter_code
_entity_poly.pdbx_strand_id
1 'polypeptide(L)'
;MIENLDKLTSEQLEEVKKQLTQINSSIEEQQAQPIAEFFNKHGWVKIDKIINKETADLFYLYCVLATERLNVLEQIEGVGNVNPHHYGMFDDPQATGDYSKYGDLIFDTLLYALNDKMNLYTGIDLIPTYSYHRLYTTGTELTKHSDRPSCEISTTLCLGFDNSNLDKSKYENYLWPLYVKEKDGTEIPINLEQGDMLIYKGCELEHWRDRLMGNNHAQVFLHYNDKKGPHNIKYDGRPFLGMIDDEKTTIY
;
A
#
# COMPACT_ATOMS: atom_id res chain seq x y z
N MET A 1 -5.68 12.00 -38.93
CA MET A 1 -4.56 12.84 -38.46
C MET A 1 -3.33 12.01 -38.04
N ILE A 2 -3.20 10.76 -38.53
CA ILE A 2 -2.07 9.83 -38.23
C ILE A 2 -1.16 9.59 -39.47
N GLU A 3 -1.51 10.14 -40.62
CA GLU A 3 -0.84 9.80 -41.92
C GLU A 3 0.54 10.43 -42.17
N ASN A 4 1.12 11.16 -41.21
CA ASN A 4 2.39 11.87 -41.46
C ASN A 4 3.51 11.62 -40.44
N LEU A 5 3.38 10.66 -39.53
CA LEU A 5 4.45 10.38 -38.56
C LEU A 5 5.72 9.82 -39.20
N ASP A 6 5.57 9.06 -40.31
CA ASP A 6 6.69 8.46 -41.05
C ASP A 6 7.57 9.47 -41.80
N LYS A 7 7.20 10.77 -41.79
CA LYS A 7 7.94 11.83 -42.48
C LYS A 7 8.73 12.74 -41.53
N LEU A 8 8.63 12.52 -40.22
CA LEU A 8 9.36 13.33 -39.25
C LEU A 8 10.82 12.89 -39.16
N THR A 9 11.72 13.86 -39.08
CA THR A 9 13.12 13.58 -38.74
C THR A 9 13.22 13.08 -37.29
N SER A 10 14.32 12.40 -36.95
CA SER A 10 14.57 11.92 -35.58
C SER A 10 14.51 13.05 -34.54
N GLU A 11 15.01 14.25 -34.91
CA GLU A 11 14.97 15.43 -34.06
C GLU A 11 13.52 15.93 -33.81
N GLN A 12 12.72 15.95 -34.87
CA GLN A 12 11.30 16.30 -34.76
C GLN A 12 10.51 15.30 -33.91
N LEU A 13 10.83 14.00 -34.05
CA LEU A 13 10.21 12.96 -33.20
C LEU A 13 10.55 13.14 -31.72
N GLU A 14 11.79 13.46 -31.39
CA GLU A 14 12.20 13.71 -30.00
C GLU A 14 11.52 14.98 -29.43
N GLU A 15 11.38 16.05 -30.23
CA GLU A 15 10.67 17.24 -29.78
C GLU A 15 9.17 16.97 -29.55
N VAL A 16 8.52 16.19 -30.44
CA VAL A 16 7.11 15.78 -30.25
C VAL A 16 6.94 14.93 -29.00
N LYS A 17 7.84 13.96 -28.75
CA LYS A 17 7.82 13.16 -27.52
C LYS A 17 7.93 14.03 -26.27
N LYS A 18 8.87 14.98 -26.27
CA LYS A 18 9.06 15.92 -25.17
C LYS A 18 7.81 16.75 -24.90
N GLN A 19 7.18 17.27 -25.94
CA GLN A 19 5.92 18.05 -25.82
C GLN A 19 4.78 17.19 -25.30
N LEU A 20 4.63 15.96 -25.80
CA LEU A 20 3.63 15.01 -25.30
C LEU A 20 3.85 14.67 -23.82
N THR A 21 5.10 14.46 -23.41
CA THR A 21 5.42 14.21 -22.00
C THR A 21 5.04 15.40 -21.11
N GLN A 22 5.34 16.63 -21.55
CA GLN A 22 4.96 17.85 -20.82
C GLN A 22 3.44 18.03 -20.73
N ILE A 23 2.71 17.77 -21.81
CA ILE A 23 1.25 17.86 -21.83
C ILE A 23 0.65 16.81 -20.88
N ASN A 24 1.12 15.56 -20.94
CA ASN A 24 0.63 14.49 -20.05
C ASN A 24 0.90 14.82 -18.58
N SER A 25 2.11 15.31 -18.26
CA SER A 25 2.44 15.74 -16.89
C SER A 25 1.50 16.86 -16.40
N SER A 26 1.23 17.87 -17.24
CA SER A 26 0.30 18.95 -16.89
C SER A 26 -1.14 18.47 -16.69
N ILE A 27 -1.59 17.48 -17.46
CA ILE A 27 -2.92 16.89 -17.30
C ILE A 27 -2.98 16.09 -15.99
N GLU A 28 -1.97 15.29 -15.69
CA GLU A 28 -1.88 14.53 -14.43
C GLU A 28 -1.89 15.46 -13.22
N GLU A 29 -1.13 16.54 -13.24
CA GLU A 29 -1.11 17.55 -12.18
C GLU A 29 -2.48 18.21 -11.98
N GLN A 30 -3.15 18.60 -13.07
CA GLN A 30 -4.49 19.19 -13.01
C GLN A 30 -5.54 18.21 -12.44
N GLN A 31 -5.44 16.94 -12.78
CA GLN A 31 -6.33 15.90 -12.25
C GLN A 31 -6.06 15.58 -10.79
N ALA A 32 -4.81 15.68 -10.34
CA ALA A 32 -4.40 15.42 -8.98
C ALA A 32 -4.73 16.56 -8.00
N GLN A 33 -4.84 17.81 -8.49
CA GLN A 33 -5.09 18.97 -7.63
C GLN A 33 -6.33 18.83 -6.71
N PRO A 34 -7.52 18.44 -7.20
CA PRO A 34 -8.69 18.25 -6.33
C PRO A 34 -8.49 17.14 -5.28
N ILE A 35 -7.71 16.11 -5.62
CA ILE A 35 -7.35 15.00 -4.73
C ILE A 35 -6.48 15.53 -3.58
N ALA A 36 -5.45 16.30 -3.92
CA ALA A 36 -4.55 16.91 -2.93
C ALA A 36 -5.28 17.91 -2.02
N GLU A 37 -6.19 18.71 -2.58
CA GLU A 37 -7.03 19.64 -1.80
C GLU A 37 -7.92 18.88 -0.82
N PHE A 38 -8.56 17.78 -1.23
CA PHE A 38 -9.36 16.94 -0.36
C PHE A 38 -8.50 16.30 0.73
N PHE A 39 -7.35 15.72 0.37
CA PHE A 39 -6.41 15.13 1.32
C PHE A 39 -5.94 16.15 2.37
N ASN A 40 -5.56 17.35 1.95
CA ASN A 40 -5.09 18.38 2.87
C ASN A 40 -6.19 18.85 3.83
N LYS A 41 -7.43 18.88 3.38
CA LYS A 41 -8.59 19.28 4.19
C LYS A 41 -8.99 18.21 5.21
N HIS A 42 -9.07 16.95 4.78
CA HIS A 42 -9.63 15.85 5.57
C HIS A 42 -8.56 14.98 6.23
N GLY A 43 -7.31 15.01 5.73
CA GLY A 43 -6.22 14.15 6.18
C GLY A 43 -6.24 12.75 5.58
N TRP A 44 -7.20 12.47 4.69
CA TRP A 44 -7.32 11.19 3.96
C TRP A 44 -7.94 11.39 2.59
N VAL A 45 -7.70 10.46 1.67
CA VAL A 45 -8.37 10.39 0.36
C VAL A 45 -8.36 8.96 -0.15
N LYS A 46 -9.47 8.52 -0.76
CA LYS A 46 -9.59 7.25 -1.47
C LYS A 46 -9.25 7.44 -2.94
N ILE A 47 -8.42 6.57 -3.48
CA ILE A 47 -8.07 6.49 -4.90
C ILE A 47 -8.60 5.16 -5.45
N ASP A 48 -9.51 5.25 -6.40
CA ASP A 48 -10.05 4.06 -7.07
C ASP A 48 -9.03 3.52 -8.08
N LYS A 49 -8.85 2.19 -8.05
CA LYS A 49 -8.05 1.43 -9.03
C LYS A 49 -6.66 2.00 -9.28
N ILE A 50 -5.91 2.31 -8.20
CA ILE A 50 -4.51 2.75 -8.30
C ILE A 50 -3.63 1.70 -9.00
N ILE A 51 -3.98 0.44 -8.87
CA ILE A 51 -3.49 -0.68 -9.66
C ILE A 51 -4.67 -1.39 -10.35
N ASN A 52 -4.41 -1.99 -11.51
CA ASN A 52 -5.44 -2.76 -12.21
C ASN A 52 -5.73 -4.10 -11.51
N LYS A 53 -6.85 -4.71 -11.90
CA LYS A 53 -7.32 -5.95 -11.28
C LYS A 53 -6.31 -7.09 -11.43
N GLU A 54 -5.69 -7.24 -12.57
CA GLU A 54 -4.73 -8.31 -12.88
C GLU A 54 -3.49 -8.23 -11.96
N THR A 55 -3.00 -7.02 -11.73
CA THR A 55 -1.90 -6.77 -10.80
C THR A 55 -2.32 -7.06 -9.36
N ALA A 56 -3.52 -6.63 -8.98
CA ALA A 56 -4.06 -6.91 -7.65
C ALA A 56 -4.27 -8.42 -7.42
N ASP A 57 -4.82 -9.16 -8.40
CA ASP A 57 -4.96 -10.62 -8.35
C ASP A 57 -3.60 -11.32 -8.16
N LEU A 58 -2.56 -10.87 -8.88
CA LEU A 58 -1.22 -11.41 -8.73
C LEU A 58 -0.67 -11.18 -7.31
N PHE A 59 -0.82 -9.99 -6.77
CA PHE A 59 -0.36 -9.67 -5.42
C PHE A 59 -1.18 -10.37 -4.33
N TYR A 60 -2.50 -10.53 -4.52
CA TYR A 60 -3.32 -11.33 -3.65
C TYR A 60 -2.84 -12.78 -3.59
N LEU A 61 -2.64 -13.40 -4.76
CA LEU A 61 -2.12 -14.76 -4.84
C LEU A 61 -0.72 -14.88 -4.22
N TYR A 62 0.13 -13.87 -4.41
CA TYR A 62 1.44 -13.80 -3.74
C TYR A 62 1.30 -13.85 -2.21
N CYS A 63 0.39 -13.07 -1.62
CA CYS A 63 0.15 -13.09 -0.17
C CYS A 63 -0.35 -14.46 0.30
N VAL A 64 -1.29 -15.08 -0.44
CA VAL A 64 -1.80 -16.43 -0.12
C VAL A 64 -0.67 -17.45 -0.15
N LEU A 65 0.13 -17.48 -1.22
CA LEU A 65 1.25 -18.44 -1.32
C LEU A 65 2.35 -18.18 -0.29
N ALA A 66 2.62 -16.92 0.07
CA ALA A 66 3.59 -16.57 1.10
C ALA A 66 3.13 -17.09 2.48
N THR A 67 1.84 -16.97 2.78
CA THR A 67 1.21 -17.51 4.00
C THR A 67 1.34 -19.04 4.06
N GLU A 68 0.95 -19.73 2.98
CA GLU A 68 1.03 -21.19 2.92
C GLU A 68 2.48 -21.68 3.02
N ARG A 69 3.42 -20.97 2.40
CA ARG A 69 4.85 -21.27 2.53
C ARG A 69 5.33 -21.20 3.98
N LEU A 70 4.92 -20.18 4.74
CA LEU A 70 5.29 -20.04 6.15
C LEU A 70 4.65 -21.15 6.98
N ASN A 71 3.35 -21.47 6.77
CA ASN A 71 2.66 -22.58 7.43
C ASN A 71 3.41 -23.90 7.23
N VAL A 72 3.86 -24.20 6.01
CA VAL A 72 4.62 -25.42 5.71
C VAL A 72 5.98 -25.41 6.42
N LEU A 73 6.70 -24.27 6.41
CA LEU A 73 8.01 -24.17 7.05
C LEU A 73 7.93 -24.40 8.56
N GLU A 74 6.90 -23.88 9.22
CA GLU A 74 6.69 -24.10 10.67
C GLU A 74 6.35 -25.54 11.04
N GLN A 75 5.82 -26.31 10.07
CA GLN A 75 5.49 -27.74 10.28
C GLN A 75 6.65 -28.70 10.00
N ILE A 76 7.72 -28.25 9.32
CA ILE A 76 8.87 -29.10 9.01
C ILE A 76 9.73 -29.27 10.26
N GLU A 77 9.86 -30.53 10.73
CA GLU A 77 10.75 -30.87 11.83
C GLU A 77 12.20 -30.47 11.56
N GLY A 78 12.82 -29.78 12.52
CA GLY A 78 14.22 -29.36 12.43
C GLY A 78 14.47 -28.04 11.67
N VAL A 79 13.46 -27.43 11.07
CA VAL A 79 13.51 -26.02 10.72
C VAL A 79 13.35 -25.25 12.03
N GLY A 80 14.43 -24.66 12.53
CA GLY A 80 14.40 -23.80 13.73
C GLY A 80 13.53 -22.56 13.52
N ASN A 81 13.67 -21.54 14.37
CA ASN A 81 12.94 -20.27 14.19
C ASN A 81 13.10 -19.73 12.78
N VAL A 82 11.99 -19.66 12.05
CA VAL A 82 11.95 -19.10 10.70
C VAL A 82 12.22 -17.60 10.81
N ASN A 83 13.19 -17.09 10.02
CA ASN A 83 13.50 -15.67 10.06
C ASN A 83 12.31 -14.84 9.52
N PRO A 84 11.66 -14.01 10.35
CA PRO A 84 10.48 -13.24 9.96
C PRO A 84 10.79 -12.22 8.86
N HIS A 85 12.01 -11.72 8.75
CA HIS A 85 12.41 -10.80 7.69
C HIS A 85 12.43 -11.47 6.30
N HIS A 86 12.71 -12.77 6.23
CA HIS A 86 12.71 -13.50 4.97
C HIS A 86 11.36 -14.11 4.62
N TYR A 87 10.64 -14.59 5.61
CA TYR A 87 9.46 -15.43 5.38
C TYR A 87 8.14 -14.82 5.87
N GLY A 88 8.19 -13.78 6.72
CA GLY A 88 7.04 -13.23 7.41
C GLY A 88 6.83 -13.89 8.78
N MET A 89 5.72 -13.55 9.43
CA MET A 89 5.40 -13.98 10.78
C MET A 89 3.89 -14.12 11.00
N PHE A 90 3.48 -14.86 12.02
CA PHE A 90 2.10 -14.94 12.51
C PHE A 90 1.90 -14.30 13.89
N ASP A 91 2.94 -13.77 14.50
CA ASP A 91 2.94 -13.22 15.85
C ASP A 91 2.97 -11.68 15.91
N ASP A 92 2.58 -11.02 14.81
CA ASP A 92 2.41 -9.56 14.83
C ASP A 92 1.38 -9.15 15.91
N PRO A 93 1.75 -8.30 16.89
CA PRO A 93 0.86 -7.96 18.02
C PRO A 93 -0.44 -7.25 17.60
N GLN A 94 -0.48 -6.60 16.44
CA GLN A 94 -1.69 -5.94 15.92
C GLN A 94 -2.66 -6.92 15.23
N ALA A 95 -2.18 -8.08 14.80
CA ALA A 95 -2.96 -9.07 14.06
C ALA A 95 -2.42 -10.48 14.30
N THR A 96 -2.38 -10.88 15.58
CA THR A 96 -1.86 -12.19 16.00
C THR A 96 -2.63 -13.32 15.35
N GLY A 97 -1.91 -14.24 14.71
CA GLY A 97 -2.45 -15.36 13.94
C GLY A 97 -2.60 -15.08 12.44
N ASP A 98 -2.48 -13.83 12.01
CA ASP A 98 -2.49 -13.47 10.62
C ASP A 98 -1.07 -13.35 10.06
N TYR A 99 -0.91 -13.72 8.79
CA TYR A 99 0.37 -13.55 8.12
C TYR A 99 0.71 -12.08 7.92
N SER A 100 1.94 -11.72 8.28
CA SER A 100 2.48 -10.37 8.13
C SER A 100 3.93 -10.40 7.65
N LYS A 101 4.33 -9.41 6.83
CA LYS A 101 5.74 -9.26 6.45
C LYS A 101 6.10 -7.79 6.21
N TYR A 102 7.25 -7.40 6.76
CA TYR A 102 7.88 -6.09 6.62
C TYR A 102 8.87 -6.08 5.44
N GLY A 103 8.87 -5.01 4.65
CA GLY A 103 9.95 -4.68 3.71
C GLY A 103 10.16 -5.69 2.58
N ASP A 104 9.08 -6.35 2.13
CA ASP A 104 9.16 -7.29 1.01
C ASP A 104 9.55 -6.58 -0.29
N LEU A 105 10.52 -7.11 -1.03
CA LEU A 105 11.07 -6.47 -2.24
C LEU A 105 9.99 -6.15 -3.29
N ILE A 106 8.97 -7.02 -3.46
CA ILE A 106 7.91 -6.77 -4.45
C ILE A 106 7.05 -5.56 -4.05
N PHE A 107 6.74 -5.43 -2.76
CA PHE A 107 5.94 -4.31 -2.27
C PHE A 107 6.76 -3.04 -2.01
N ASP A 108 8.05 -3.17 -1.69
CA ASP A 108 8.96 -2.02 -1.70
C ASP A 108 9.19 -1.49 -3.13
N THR A 109 9.12 -2.36 -4.15
CA THR A 109 9.10 -1.92 -5.56
C THR A 109 7.83 -1.12 -5.88
N LEU A 110 6.67 -1.58 -5.40
CA LEU A 110 5.41 -0.84 -5.57
C LEU A 110 5.44 0.50 -4.82
N LEU A 111 5.96 0.51 -3.60
CA LEU A 111 6.18 1.73 -2.80
C LEU A 111 7.01 2.76 -3.58
N TYR A 112 8.12 2.31 -4.18
CA TYR A 112 8.97 3.17 -4.99
C TYR A 112 8.27 3.66 -6.26
N ALA A 113 7.60 2.77 -6.97
CA ALA A 113 6.92 3.08 -8.23
C ALA A 113 5.77 4.09 -8.08
N LEU A 114 5.10 4.08 -6.92
CA LEU A 114 3.98 4.99 -6.64
C LEU A 114 4.40 6.33 -6.01
N ASN A 115 5.68 6.54 -5.68
CA ASN A 115 6.12 7.72 -4.93
C ASN A 115 5.72 9.05 -5.61
N ASP A 116 5.91 9.17 -6.92
CA ASP A 116 5.57 10.40 -7.65
C ASP A 116 4.06 10.66 -7.66
N LYS A 117 3.24 9.60 -7.76
CA LYS A 117 1.78 9.73 -7.64
C LYS A 117 1.36 10.14 -6.23
N MET A 118 2.03 9.61 -5.20
CA MET A 118 1.76 10.02 -3.81
C MET A 118 2.10 11.50 -3.61
N ASN A 119 3.20 12.00 -4.18
CA ASN A 119 3.54 13.43 -4.17
C ASN A 119 2.41 14.28 -4.78
N LEU A 120 1.90 13.86 -5.94
CA LEU A 120 0.79 14.56 -6.62
C LEU A 120 -0.50 14.53 -5.80
N TYR A 121 -0.89 13.38 -5.24
CA TYR A 121 -2.16 13.20 -4.53
C TYR A 121 -2.18 13.80 -3.14
N THR A 122 -1.02 13.99 -2.51
CA THR A 122 -0.92 14.65 -1.20
C THR A 122 -0.52 16.11 -1.29
N GLY A 123 0.14 16.52 -2.39
CA GLY A 123 0.77 17.83 -2.52
C GLY A 123 2.02 17.98 -1.64
N ILE A 124 2.60 16.87 -1.17
CA ILE A 124 3.77 16.82 -0.27
C ILE A 124 4.93 16.15 -1.02
N ASP A 125 6.16 16.67 -0.87
CA ASP A 125 7.39 16.02 -1.37
C ASP A 125 7.77 14.87 -0.42
N LEU A 126 7.36 13.65 -0.78
CA LEU A 126 7.45 12.46 0.06
C LEU A 126 8.74 11.67 -0.21
N ILE A 127 9.22 11.01 0.84
CA ILE A 127 10.24 9.97 0.76
C ILE A 127 9.66 8.63 1.19
N PRO A 128 9.93 7.53 0.46
CA PRO A 128 9.46 6.20 0.84
C PRO A 128 10.18 5.72 2.11
N THR A 129 9.44 5.10 3.02
CA THR A 129 9.98 4.48 4.23
C THR A 129 10.00 2.96 4.12
N TYR A 130 8.86 2.30 4.14
CA TYR A 130 8.79 0.84 4.00
C TYR A 130 7.41 0.39 3.53
N SER A 131 7.34 -0.83 3.02
CA SER A 131 6.09 -1.54 2.82
C SER A 131 5.84 -2.56 3.94
N TYR A 132 4.56 -2.82 4.20
CA TYR A 132 4.12 -3.88 5.08
C TYR A 132 2.90 -4.56 4.47
N HIS A 133 2.81 -5.89 4.50
CA HIS A 133 1.61 -6.54 3.98
C HIS A 133 1.10 -7.60 4.94
N ARG A 134 -0.22 -7.83 4.88
CA ARG A 134 -0.93 -8.79 5.71
C ARG A 134 -1.94 -9.57 4.89
N LEU A 135 -2.12 -10.83 5.26
CA LEU A 135 -3.28 -11.62 4.91
C LEU A 135 -4.09 -11.85 6.20
N TYR A 136 -5.10 -11.04 6.40
CA TYR A 136 -6.03 -11.17 7.51
C TYR A 136 -6.95 -12.35 7.31
N THR A 137 -7.37 -13.00 8.41
CA THR A 137 -8.27 -14.14 8.43
C THR A 137 -9.57 -13.86 9.17
N THR A 138 -10.56 -14.74 9.03
CA THR A 138 -11.87 -14.59 9.69
C THR A 138 -11.72 -14.32 11.20
N GLY A 139 -12.35 -13.27 11.66
CA GLY A 139 -12.39 -12.91 13.06
C GLY A 139 -11.36 -11.90 13.50
N THR A 140 -10.40 -11.56 12.66
CA THR A 140 -9.42 -10.51 12.97
C THR A 140 -10.07 -9.14 13.10
N GLU A 141 -9.62 -8.39 14.09
CA GLU A 141 -9.93 -6.99 14.32
C GLU A 141 -8.63 -6.19 14.30
N LEU A 142 -8.66 -4.99 13.75
CA LEU A 142 -7.57 -4.04 13.90
C LEU A 142 -8.00 -2.99 14.91
N THR A 143 -7.42 -3.02 16.11
CA THR A 143 -7.78 -2.09 17.18
C THR A 143 -7.53 -0.65 16.80
N LYS A 144 -8.30 0.27 17.37
CA LYS A 144 -8.19 1.71 17.15
C LYS A 144 -6.81 2.21 17.58
N HIS A 145 -6.07 2.81 16.64
CA HIS A 145 -4.71 3.31 16.87
C HIS A 145 -4.35 4.45 15.90
N SER A 146 -3.24 5.11 16.15
CA SER A 146 -2.52 5.95 15.20
C SER A 146 -1.15 5.35 14.94
N ASP A 147 -0.59 5.60 13.77
CA ASP A 147 0.67 5.02 13.33
C ASP A 147 1.90 5.64 14.01
N ARG A 148 3.03 4.94 13.90
CA ARG A 148 4.34 5.41 14.33
C ARG A 148 4.93 6.47 13.36
N PRO A 149 5.94 7.25 13.79
CA PRO A 149 6.52 8.35 12.98
C PRO A 149 6.96 7.99 11.57
N SER A 150 7.44 6.76 11.32
CA SER A 150 7.83 6.32 9.97
C SER A 150 6.63 6.12 9.02
N CYS A 151 5.42 6.30 9.50
CA CYS A 151 4.14 6.15 8.79
C CYS A 151 3.36 7.48 8.78
N GLU A 152 4.07 8.60 8.61
CA GLU A 152 3.46 9.93 8.61
C GLU A 152 2.35 10.04 7.56
N ILE A 153 2.63 9.57 6.35
CA ILE A 153 1.66 9.36 5.28
C ILE A 153 1.59 7.87 5.02
N SER A 154 0.48 7.29 5.40
CA SER A 154 0.21 5.86 5.25
C SER A 154 -0.73 5.61 4.09
N THR A 155 -0.62 4.43 3.51
CA THR A 155 -1.62 3.91 2.58
C THR A 155 -2.08 2.54 3.01
N THR A 156 -3.30 2.17 2.63
CA THR A 156 -3.78 0.79 2.62
C THR A 156 -4.38 0.49 1.26
N LEU A 157 -3.81 -0.48 0.57
CA LEU A 157 -4.23 -0.91 -0.77
C LEU A 157 -4.84 -2.30 -0.66
N CYS A 158 -6.10 -2.44 -1.10
CA CYS A 158 -6.79 -3.72 -1.16
C CYS A 158 -6.25 -4.57 -2.33
N LEU A 159 -5.61 -5.69 -2.01
CA LEU A 159 -5.08 -6.63 -3.01
C LEU A 159 -6.14 -7.64 -3.44
N GLY A 160 -7.03 -8.03 -2.52
CA GLY A 160 -8.10 -8.98 -2.77
C GLY A 160 -8.61 -9.62 -1.49
N PHE A 161 -9.68 -10.37 -1.61
CA PHE A 161 -10.35 -11.03 -0.47
C PHE A 161 -11.14 -12.24 -0.94
N ASP A 162 -11.39 -13.16 0.00
CA ASP A 162 -12.30 -14.27 -0.17
C ASP A 162 -13.47 -14.17 0.81
N ASN A 163 -14.66 -13.93 0.27
CA ASN A 163 -15.94 -13.84 0.98
C ASN A 163 -16.83 -15.05 0.69
N SER A 164 -16.28 -16.16 0.20
CA SER A 164 -17.09 -17.34 -0.21
C SER A 164 -17.83 -18.01 0.93
N ASN A 165 -17.41 -17.79 2.19
CA ASN A 165 -18.10 -18.26 3.40
C ASN A 165 -19.33 -17.44 3.78
N LEU A 166 -19.52 -16.26 3.20
CA LEU A 166 -20.62 -15.37 3.57
C LEU A 166 -21.92 -15.73 2.85
N ASP A 167 -23.03 -15.62 3.57
CA ASP A 167 -24.38 -15.72 3.00
C ASP A 167 -24.61 -14.53 2.05
N LYS A 168 -24.58 -14.80 0.76
CA LYS A 168 -24.77 -13.79 -0.29
C LYS A 168 -26.07 -13.01 -0.19
N SER A 169 -27.10 -13.57 0.42
CA SER A 169 -28.38 -12.86 0.62
C SER A 169 -28.27 -11.73 1.65
N LYS A 170 -27.29 -11.77 2.53
CA LYS A 170 -27.06 -10.77 3.59
C LYS A 170 -25.82 -9.88 3.33
N TYR A 171 -24.84 -10.42 2.62
CA TYR A 171 -23.52 -9.84 2.46
C TYR A 171 -23.08 -9.73 0.99
N GLU A 172 -24.00 -9.52 0.06
CA GLU A 172 -23.74 -9.50 -1.39
C GLU A 172 -22.58 -8.56 -1.77
N ASN A 173 -22.49 -7.41 -1.09
CA ASN A 173 -21.48 -6.38 -1.35
C ASN A 173 -20.61 -6.12 -0.12
N TYR A 174 -20.33 -7.16 0.68
CA TYR A 174 -19.51 -6.99 1.86
C TYR A 174 -18.09 -6.60 1.47
N LEU A 175 -17.71 -5.43 1.90
CA LEU A 175 -16.33 -4.95 1.91
C LEU A 175 -15.97 -4.68 3.38
N TRP A 176 -14.77 -5.07 3.78
CA TRP A 176 -14.30 -4.89 5.15
C TRP A 176 -13.72 -3.47 5.30
N PRO A 177 -14.47 -2.49 5.85
CA PRO A 177 -14.06 -1.10 5.83
C PRO A 177 -12.86 -0.84 6.74
N LEU A 178 -12.00 0.10 6.36
CA LEU A 178 -11.16 0.81 7.30
C LEU A 178 -11.95 2.03 7.80
N TYR A 179 -12.07 2.17 9.11
CA TYR A 179 -12.60 3.37 9.72
C TYR A 179 -11.48 4.37 9.95
N VAL A 180 -11.75 5.63 9.63
CA VAL A 180 -10.89 6.78 9.93
C VAL A 180 -11.68 7.77 10.74
N LYS A 181 -11.09 8.32 11.81
CA LYS A 181 -11.70 9.37 12.61
C LYS A 181 -11.13 10.72 12.22
N GLU A 182 -11.97 11.58 11.68
CA GLU A 182 -11.59 12.96 11.34
C GLU A 182 -11.36 13.83 12.60
N LYS A 183 -10.73 14.99 12.40
CA LYS A 183 -10.38 15.91 13.50
C LYS A 183 -11.57 16.45 14.27
N ASP A 184 -12.74 16.50 13.64
CA ASP A 184 -14.01 16.88 14.29
C ASP A 184 -14.68 15.74 15.08
N GLY A 185 -14.07 14.55 15.07
CA GLY A 185 -14.55 13.35 15.74
C GLY A 185 -15.45 12.46 14.88
N THR A 186 -15.75 12.85 13.64
CA THR A 186 -16.55 12.02 12.72
C THR A 186 -15.81 10.75 12.33
N GLU A 187 -16.48 9.61 12.47
CA GLU A 187 -15.94 8.30 12.09
C GLU A 187 -16.46 7.91 10.70
N ILE A 188 -15.53 7.74 9.77
CA ILE A 188 -15.83 7.49 8.35
C ILE A 188 -15.44 6.04 7.98
N PRO A 189 -16.41 5.18 7.62
CA PRO A 189 -16.11 3.86 7.05
C PRO A 189 -15.70 4.01 5.59
N ILE A 190 -14.50 3.52 5.26
CA ILE A 190 -13.96 3.59 3.90
C ILE A 190 -13.86 2.19 3.34
N ASN A 191 -14.69 1.90 2.36
CA ASN A 191 -14.71 0.64 1.63
C ASN A 191 -13.72 0.69 0.47
N LEU A 192 -12.85 -0.32 0.40
CA LEU A 192 -11.90 -0.50 -0.68
C LEU A 192 -12.24 -1.76 -1.47
N GLU A 193 -12.52 -1.59 -2.75
CA GLU A 193 -12.53 -2.71 -3.68
C GLU A 193 -11.10 -3.12 -4.03
N GLN A 194 -10.94 -4.27 -4.64
CA GLN A 194 -9.66 -4.77 -5.11
C GLN A 194 -8.99 -3.75 -6.07
N GLY A 195 -7.77 -3.35 -5.76
CA GLY A 195 -7.02 -2.32 -6.49
C GLY A 195 -7.23 -0.88 -5.99
N ASP A 196 -8.19 -0.64 -5.08
CA ASP A 196 -8.40 0.67 -4.46
C ASP A 196 -7.41 0.90 -3.33
N MET A 197 -7.01 2.16 -3.17
CA MET A 197 -6.10 2.60 -2.11
C MET A 197 -6.71 3.73 -1.30
N LEU A 198 -6.55 3.68 0.01
CA LEU A 198 -6.70 4.83 0.89
C LEU A 198 -5.33 5.42 1.19
N ILE A 199 -5.18 6.72 1.07
CA ILE A 199 -4.04 7.51 1.53
C ILE A 199 -4.51 8.29 2.76
N TYR A 200 -3.75 8.27 3.85
CA TYR A 200 -4.15 8.96 5.08
C TYR A 200 -2.93 9.40 5.92
N LYS A 201 -3.14 10.40 6.77
CA LYS A 201 -2.14 10.87 7.73
C LYS A 201 -2.09 9.93 8.92
N GLY A 202 -1.27 8.89 8.82
CA GLY A 202 -1.24 7.77 9.77
C GLY A 202 -0.97 8.18 11.21
N CYS A 203 -0.06 9.15 11.42
CA CYS A 203 0.27 9.66 12.76
C CYS A 203 -0.81 10.58 13.36
N GLU A 204 -1.67 11.20 12.51
CA GLU A 204 -2.67 12.19 12.98
C GLU A 204 -4.06 11.60 13.16
N LEU A 205 -4.45 10.60 12.35
CA LEU A 205 -5.80 10.07 12.32
C LEU A 205 -5.87 8.71 13.00
N GLU A 206 -6.73 8.60 14.01
CA GLU A 206 -7.09 7.28 14.55
C GLU A 206 -7.81 6.47 13.48
N HIS A 207 -7.41 5.19 13.34
CA HIS A 207 -8.02 4.28 12.39
C HIS A 207 -8.09 2.86 12.92
N TRP A 208 -9.06 2.06 12.41
CA TRP A 208 -9.32 0.69 12.87
C TRP A 208 -10.16 -0.08 11.86
N ARG A 209 -10.28 -1.36 12.09
CA ARG A 209 -11.22 -2.24 11.40
C ARG A 209 -11.98 -3.09 12.40
N ASP A 210 -13.29 -3.20 12.21
CA ASP A 210 -14.12 -4.13 12.95
C ASP A 210 -13.79 -5.58 12.54
N ARG A 211 -14.43 -6.54 13.20
CA ARG A 211 -14.19 -7.95 12.97
C ARG A 211 -14.40 -8.37 11.50
N LEU A 212 -13.39 -9.01 10.89
CA LEU A 212 -13.48 -9.56 9.54
C LEU A 212 -14.45 -10.75 9.52
N MET A 213 -15.44 -10.69 8.64
CA MET A 213 -16.45 -11.74 8.46
C MET A 213 -16.12 -12.70 7.32
N GLY A 214 -15.36 -12.25 6.30
CA GLY A 214 -14.90 -13.06 5.17
C GLY A 214 -13.84 -14.09 5.57
N ASN A 215 -13.49 -15.00 4.67
CA ASN A 215 -12.43 -15.99 4.89
C ASN A 215 -11.06 -15.33 5.07
N ASN A 216 -10.74 -14.42 4.19
CA ASN A 216 -9.49 -13.67 4.25
C ASN A 216 -9.56 -12.32 3.52
N HIS A 217 -8.58 -11.47 3.79
CA HIS A 217 -8.45 -10.15 3.17
C HIS A 217 -6.97 -9.73 3.12
N ALA A 218 -6.41 -9.58 1.91
CA ALA A 218 -5.03 -9.17 1.72
C ALA A 218 -4.92 -7.65 1.54
N GLN A 219 -4.02 -7.04 2.30
CA GLN A 219 -3.70 -5.62 2.25
C GLN A 219 -2.19 -5.43 2.14
N VAL A 220 -1.80 -4.37 1.42
CA VAL A 220 -0.46 -3.83 1.53
C VAL A 220 -0.52 -2.38 1.99
N PHE A 221 0.36 -2.05 2.91
CA PHE A 221 0.56 -0.72 3.47
C PHE A 221 1.87 -0.18 2.91
N LEU A 222 1.80 1.00 2.31
CA LEU A 222 2.96 1.71 1.77
C LEU A 222 3.10 3.00 2.58
N HIS A 223 4.27 3.19 3.19
CA HIS A 223 4.49 4.29 4.12
C HIS A 223 5.49 5.30 3.56
N TYR A 224 5.21 6.56 3.79
CA TYR A 224 6.01 7.68 3.34
C TYR A 224 6.12 8.73 4.43
N ASN A 225 7.19 9.52 4.38
CA ASN A 225 7.35 10.68 5.25
C ASN A 225 7.53 11.95 4.41
N ASP A 226 7.12 13.10 4.95
CA ASP A 226 7.45 14.39 4.38
C ASP A 226 8.97 14.59 4.42
N LYS A 227 9.58 14.79 3.27
CA LYS A 227 11.02 15.03 3.11
C LYS A 227 11.52 16.23 3.89
N LYS A 228 10.64 17.20 4.15
CA LYS A 228 10.91 18.42 4.91
C LYS A 228 10.36 18.34 6.33
N GLY A 229 9.67 17.27 6.67
CA GLY A 229 9.05 17.04 7.97
C GLY A 229 10.04 16.57 9.04
N PRO A 230 9.55 16.44 10.28
CA PRO A 230 10.37 16.03 11.42
C PRO A 230 10.81 14.56 11.38
N HIS A 231 10.15 13.74 10.56
CA HIS A 231 10.33 12.27 10.48
C HIS A 231 10.96 11.81 9.17
N ASN A 232 11.81 12.62 8.55
CA ASN A 232 12.39 12.40 7.23
C ASN A 232 13.45 11.26 7.18
N ILE A 233 13.15 10.12 7.76
CA ILE A 233 14.03 8.95 7.78
C ILE A 233 13.73 8.09 6.55
N LYS A 234 14.56 8.23 5.51
CA LYS A 234 14.45 7.47 4.28
C LYS A 234 14.61 5.96 4.52
N TYR A 235 13.78 5.16 3.89
CA TYR A 235 13.77 3.69 3.93
C TYR A 235 13.63 3.10 5.35
N ASP A 236 13.03 3.87 6.28
CA ASP A 236 12.92 3.47 7.69
C ASP A 236 14.28 3.14 8.35
N GLY A 237 15.34 3.84 7.92
CA GLY A 237 16.71 3.63 8.38
C GLY A 237 17.46 2.46 7.74
N ARG A 238 16.80 1.68 6.88
CA ARG A 238 17.45 0.62 6.11
C ARG A 238 18.42 1.20 5.06
N PRO A 239 19.45 0.46 4.61
CA PRO A 239 20.35 0.92 3.55
C PRO A 239 19.65 1.22 2.24
N PHE A 240 18.66 0.38 1.87
CA PHE A 240 17.82 0.52 0.67
C PHE A 240 16.51 -0.24 0.81
N LEU A 241 15.57 0.02 -0.11
CA LEU A 241 14.33 -0.73 -0.22
C LEU A 241 14.60 -2.20 -0.56
N GLY A 242 13.78 -3.12 -0.04
CA GLY A 242 13.95 -4.56 -0.20
C GLY A 242 15.08 -5.16 0.64
N MET A 243 15.88 -4.35 1.34
CA MET A 243 16.90 -4.82 2.27
C MET A 243 16.34 -4.91 3.70
N ILE A 244 16.88 -5.83 4.47
CA ILE A 244 16.60 -5.97 5.90
C ILE A 244 17.78 -5.41 6.73
N ASP A 245 17.55 -5.04 7.99
CA ASP A 245 18.57 -4.44 8.83
C ASP A 245 19.81 -5.33 9.04
N ASP A 246 19.63 -6.65 9.03
CA ASP A 246 20.71 -7.63 9.24
C ASP A 246 21.70 -7.72 8.05
N GLU A 247 21.34 -7.17 6.88
CA GLU A 247 22.22 -7.17 5.70
C GLU A 247 23.29 -6.07 5.72
N LYS A 248 23.33 -5.24 6.78
CA LYS A 248 24.36 -4.20 6.94
C LYS A 248 25.78 -4.74 7.11
N THR A 249 25.94 -6.05 7.35
CA THR A 249 27.20 -6.60 7.86
C THR A 249 28.04 -7.37 6.84
N THR A 250 27.63 -7.53 5.59
CA THR A 250 28.35 -8.42 4.66
C THR A 250 28.41 -7.89 3.22
N ILE A 251 28.81 -6.64 3.04
CA ILE A 251 29.35 -6.20 1.74
C ILE A 251 30.87 -6.18 1.89
N TYR A 252 31.51 -7.27 1.48
CA TYR A 252 32.94 -7.36 1.26
C TYR A 252 33.27 -6.96 -0.18
#